data_e6895fab7227c0ab35e639c3bb96f98b
#
_entry.id   e6895fab7227c0ab35e639c3bb96f98b
#
_cell.length_a   1.000
_cell.length_b   1.000
_cell.length_c   1.000
_cell.angle_alpha   90.00
_cell.angle_beta   90.00
_cell.angle_gamma   90.00
#
_symmetry.space_group_name_H-M   'P 1'
#
loop_
_entity.id
_entity.type
_entity.pdbx_description
1 polymer ?
#
loop_
_entity_poly.entity_id
_entity_poly.type
_entity_poly.pdbx_seq_one_letter_code
_entity_poly.pdbx_strand_id
1 'polypeptide(L)'
;MTEYGGVWEIPVYINDVKMNFIFDTGAGMISISLTELEFLAKQGAVTDADFIRVQNFIDANGDISEGLVINLKTVRIANRTLYDVEASVVKNDVAPLLLGQSALARFGKFTVDYNGNTITFD
;
A
#
# COMPACT_ATOMS: atom_id res chain seq x y z
N MET A 1 -6.41 -2.09 13.97
CA MET A 1 -4.94 -1.86 13.81
C MET A 1 -4.21 -2.77 14.78
N THR A 2 -3.19 -3.46 14.31
CA THR A 2 -2.47 -4.45 15.10
C THR A 2 -0.99 -4.08 15.14
N GLU A 3 -0.39 -4.07 16.34
CA GLU A 3 1.05 -3.87 16.47
C GLU A 3 1.79 -5.20 16.25
N TYR A 4 2.88 -5.14 15.50
CA TYR A 4 3.73 -6.29 15.27
C TYR A 4 5.18 -5.83 15.13
N GLY A 5 6.03 -6.20 16.10
CA GLY A 5 7.45 -5.85 16.07
C GLY A 5 7.74 -4.36 16.03
N GLY A 6 6.93 -3.53 16.69
CA GLY A 6 7.11 -2.07 16.72
C GLY A 6 6.48 -1.34 15.55
N VAL A 7 5.85 -2.04 14.61
CA VAL A 7 5.11 -1.44 13.50
C VAL A 7 3.63 -1.74 13.64
N TRP A 8 2.80 -0.91 13.03
CA TRP A 8 1.35 -1.07 13.07
C TRP A 8 0.85 -1.54 11.72
N GLU A 9 0.11 -2.65 11.73
CA GLU A 9 -0.54 -3.18 10.54
C GLU A 9 -2.03 -2.85 10.56
N ILE A 10 -2.55 -2.52 9.40
CA ILE A 10 -3.99 -2.30 9.23
C ILE A 10 -4.50 -3.13 8.05
N PRO A 11 -5.72 -3.65 8.14
CA PRO A 11 -6.32 -4.34 7.01
C PRO A 11 -6.74 -3.36 5.93
N VAL A 12 -6.31 -3.62 4.71
CA VAL A 12 -6.64 -2.82 3.53
C VAL A 12 -7.20 -3.76 2.47
N TYR A 13 -8.28 -3.36 1.83
CA TYR A 13 -8.89 -4.13 0.76
C TYR A 13 -8.51 -3.51 -0.57
N ILE A 14 -7.70 -4.25 -1.34
CA ILE A 14 -7.31 -3.85 -2.69
C ILE A 14 -8.20 -4.57 -3.67
N ASN A 15 -9.10 -3.82 -4.34
CA ASN A 15 -10.10 -4.40 -5.24
C ASN A 15 -10.83 -5.59 -4.58
N ASP A 16 -11.24 -5.39 -3.32
CA ASP A 16 -11.93 -6.36 -2.47
C ASP A 16 -11.09 -7.54 -1.98
N VAL A 17 -9.79 -7.53 -2.23
CA VAL A 17 -8.86 -8.54 -1.68
C VAL A 17 -8.22 -7.99 -0.41
N LYS A 18 -8.44 -8.67 0.72
CA LYS A 18 -7.91 -8.23 2.01
C LYS A 18 -6.41 -8.51 2.10
N MET A 19 -5.66 -7.48 2.49
CA MET A 19 -4.23 -7.57 2.75
C MET A 19 -3.90 -6.72 3.98
N ASN A 20 -2.84 -7.08 4.70
CA ASN A 20 -2.40 -6.30 5.85
C ASN A 20 -1.22 -5.42 5.44
N PHE A 21 -1.37 -4.11 5.60
CA PHE A 21 -0.36 -3.13 5.26
C PHE A 21 0.23 -2.51 6.52
N ILE A 22 1.52 -2.19 6.45
CA ILE A 22 2.17 -1.40 7.49
C ILE A 22 1.78 0.06 7.28
N PHE A 23 1.28 0.69 8.34
CA PHE A 23 1.00 2.11 8.38
C PHE A 23 2.34 2.86 8.44
N ASP A 24 2.71 3.53 7.35
CA ASP A 24 4.03 4.17 7.23
C ASP A 24 3.91 5.56 6.60
N THR A 25 3.88 6.59 7.46
CA THR A 25 3.81 7.98 7.00
C THR A 25 5.11 8.45 6.34
N GLY A 26 6.21 7.71 6.50
CA GLY A 26 7.49 8.01 5.85
C GLY A 26 7.57 7.52 4.41
N ALA A 27 6.69 6.62 4.00
CA ALA A 27 6.66 6.15 2.61
C ALA A 27 5.85 7.12 1.75
N GLY A 28 6.30 7.39 0.53
CA GLY A 28 5.60 8.30 -0.38
C GLY A 28 4.36 7.71 -1.02
N MET A 29 4.43 6.45 -1.42
CA MET A 29 3.36 5.74 -2.12
C MET A 29 2.97 4.47 -1.38
N ILE A 30 1.81 3.91 -1.73
CA ILE A 30 1.56 2.51 -1.41
C ILE A 30 2.64 1.69 -2.09
N SER A 31 3.24 0.77 -1.34
CA SER A 31 4.30 -0.10 -1.86
C SER A 31 3.90 -1.56 -1.65
N ILE A 32 4.02 -2.34 -2.71
CA ILE A 32 3.79 -3.79 -2.67
C ILE A 32 4.99 -4.50 -3.31
N SER A 33 5.19 -5.77 -2.94
CA SER A 33 6.23 -6.57 -3.57
C SER A 33 5.71 -7.24 -4.84
N LEU A 34 6.63 -7.79 -5.64
CA LEU A 34 6.26 -8.53 -6.83
C LEU A 34 5.40 -9.77 -6.47
N THR A 35 5.67 -10.41 -5.34
CA THR A 35 4.89 -11.56 -4.88
C THR A 35 3.44 -11.19 -4.64
N GLU A 36 3.17 -10.05 -3.99
CA GLU A 36 1.81 -9.57 -3.75
C GLU A 36 1.13 -9.15 -5.05
N LEU A 37 1.88 -8.56 -5.99
CA LEU A 37 1.33 -8.26 -7.30
C LEU A 37 0.86 -9.53 -8.01
N GLU A 38 1.68 -10.58 -7.99
CA GLU A 38 1.32 -11.87 -8.57
C GLU A 38 0.06 -12.45 -7.91
N PHE A 39 -0.04 -12.33 -6.60
CA PHE A 39 -1.22 -12.77 -5.86
C PHE A 39 -2.47 -12.02 -6.33
N LEU A 40 -2.39 -10.69 -6.41
CA LEU A 40 -3.51 -9.86 -6.87
C LEU A 40 -3.89 -10.18 -8.32
N ALA A 41 -2.90 -10.43 -9.17
CA ALA A 41 -3.16 -10.79 -10.57
C ALA A 41 -3.90 -12.14 -10.66
N LYS A 42 -3.52 -13.11 -9.84
CA LYS A 42 -4.20 -14.41 -9.80
C LYS A 42 -5.64 -14.30 -9.31
N GLN A 43 -5.92 -13.34 -8.45
CA GLN A 43 -7.28 -13.07 -7.97
C GLN A 43 -8.10 -12.25 -8.99
N GLY A 44 -7.50 -11.83 -10.09
CA GLY A 44 -8.15 -10.95 -11.05
C GLY A 44 -8.29 -9.51 -10.58
N ALA A 45 -7.67 -9.16 -9.45
CA ALA A 45 -7.78 -7.83 -8.87
C ALA A 45 -6.92 -6.79 -9.59
N VAL A 46 -5.84 -7.22 -10.23
CA VAL A 46 -4.95 -6.38 -11.03
C VAL A 46 -4.75 -7.04 -12.38
N THR A 47 -4.83 -6.25 -13.45
CA THR A 47 -4.66 -6.73 -14.83
C THR A 47 -3.63 -5.86 -15.55
N ASP A 48 -3.26 -6.24 -16.77
CA ASP A 48 -2.35 -5.47 -17.61
C ASP A 48 -2.83 -4.04 -17.85
N ALA A 49 -4.15 -3.84 -17.83
CA ALA A 49 -4.75 -2.51 -18.00
C ALA A 49 -4.42 -1.57 -16.83
N ASP A 50 -4.00 -2.10 -15.70
CA ASP A 50 -3.65 -1.31 -14.51
C ASP A 50 -2.18 -0.86 -14.51
N PHE A 51 -1.37 -1.33 -15.44
CA PHE A 51 0.02 -0.87 -15.56
C PHE A 51 0.06 0.59 -15.98
N ILE A 52 0.88 1.41 -15.29
CA ILE A 52 1.04 2.83 -15.59
C ILE A 52 2.39 3.10 -16.24
N ARG A 53 3.48 2.78 -15.54
CA ARG A 53 4.84 3.07 -16.02
C ARG A 53 5.89 2.26 -15.28
N VAL A 54 7.08 2.21 -15.87
CA VAL A 54 8.31 1.79 -15.18
C VAL A 54 8.90 3.03 -14.53
N GLN A 55 9.41 2.90 -13.32
CA GLN A 55 10.00 4.01 -12.59
C GLN A 55 11.21 3.53 -11.78
N ASN A 56 12.26 4.36 -11.72
CA ASN A 56 13.39 4.11 -10.87
C ASN A 56 13.12 4.62 -9.46
N PHE A 57 13.51 3.82 -8.47
CA PHE A 57 13.39 4.16 -7.06
C PHE A 57 14.76 4.16 -6.42
N ILE A 58 14.98 5.09 -5.49
CA ILE A 58 16.22 5.19 -4.73
C ILE A 58 15.93 4.66 -3.31
N ASP A 59 16.70 3.65 -2.89
CA ASP A 59 16.55 3.10 -1.54
C ASP A 59 17.33 3.91 -0.51
N ALA A 60 17.27 3.47 0.76
CA ALA A 60 17.93 4.17 1.86
C ALA A 60 19.46 4.17 1.75
N ASN A 61 20.03 3.26 0.97
CA ASN A 61 21.46 3.18 0.73
C ASN A 61 21.92 4.00 -0.49
N GLY A 62 20.99 4.67 -1.17
CA GLY A 62 21.26 5.42 -2.38
C GLY A 62 21.30 4.59 -3.63
N ASP A 63 21.00 3.31 -3.55
CA ASP A 63 20.96 2.42 -4.72
C ASP A 63 19.69 2.67 -5.53
N ILE A 64 19.84 2.65 -6.85
CA ILE A 64 18.73 2.83 -7.77
C ILE A 64 18.25 1.46 -8.23
N SER A 65 16.94 1.21 -8.10
CA SER A 65 16.31 0.01 -8.61
C SER A 65 15.13 0.37 -9.48
N GLU A 66 14.89 -0.45 -10.50
CA GLU A 66 13.73 -0.30 -11.37
C GLU A 66 12.53 -1.02 -10.77
N GLY A 67 11.40 -0.34 -10.77
CA GLY A 67 10.14 -0.92 -10.33
C GLY A 67 9.02 -0.55 -11.28
N LEU A 68 7.83 -0.99 -10.94
CA LEU A 68 6.62 -0.70 -11.69
C LEU A 68 5.72 0.22 -10.89
N VAL A 69 4.94 1.04 -11.58
CA VAL A 69 3.82 1.77 -10.98
C VAL A 69 2.54 1.26 -11.62
N ILE A 70 1.60 0.86 -10.78
CA ILE A 70 0.31 0.33 -11.21
C ILE A 70 -0.81 1.16 -10.60
N ASN A 71 -1.99 1.06 -11.22
CA ASN A 71 -3.22 1.66 -10.69
C ASN A 71 -3.97 0.63 -9.87
N LEU A 72 -4.28 0.97 -8.63
CA LEU A 72 -5.20 0.18 -7.81
C LEU A 72 -6.58 0.81 -7.96
N LYS A 73 -7.53 0.06 -8.52
CA LYS A 73 -8.86 0.60 -8.83
C LYS A 73 -9.59 1.04 -7.58
N THR A 74 -9.53 0.24 -6.51
CA THR A 74 -10.10 0.62 -5.22
C THR A 74 -9.15 0.24 -4.10
N VAL A 75 -9.05 1.12 -3.12
CA VAL A 75 -8.33 0.89 -1.86
C VAL A 75 -9.29 1.26 -0.74
N ARG A 76 -9.71 0.27 0.04
CA ARG A 76 -10.66 0.50 1.12
C ARG A 76 -10.03 0.22 2.47
N ILE A 77 -10.17 1.18 3.38
CA ILE A 77 -9.80 1.03 4.79
C ILE A 77 -11.05 1.34 5.61
N ALA A 78 -11.45 0.39 6.46
CA ALA A 78 -12.70 0.48 7.22
C ALA A 78 -13.87 0.73 6.26
N ASN A 79 -14.60 1.84 6.43
CA ASN A 79 -15.74 2.19 5.59
C ASN A 79 -15.43 3.24 4.52
N ARG A 80 -14.14 3.55 4.32
CA ARG A 80 -13.72 4.53 3.32
C ARG A 80 -13.02 3.88 2.16
N THR A 81 -13.41 4.26 0.94
CA THR A 81 -12.84 3.75 -0.30
C THR A 81 -12.24 4.88 -1.10
N LEU A 82 -10.99 4.69 -1.51
CA LEU A 82 -10.34 5.54 -2.52
C LEU A 82 -10.39 4.83 -3.87
N TYR A 83 -10.40 5.60 -4.93
CA TYR A 83 -10.42 5.11 -6.31
C TYR A 83 -9.17 5.59 -7.03
N ASP A 84 -8.62 4.72 -7.89
CA ASP A 84 -7.49 5.03 -8.75
C ASP A 84 -6.29 5.53 -7.96
N VAL A 85 -5.74 4.66 -7.12
CA VAL A 85 -4.57 4.95 -6.30
C VAL A 85 -3.34 4.33 -6.92
N GLU A 86 -2.30 5.13 -7.14
CA GLU A 86 -1.03 4.61 -7.66
C GLU A 86 -0.28 3.86 -6.58
N ALA A 87 0.31 2.73 -6.95
CA ALA A 87 1.15 1.93 -6.08
C ALA A 87 2.45 1.58 -6.77
N SER A 88 3.54 1.58 -6.02
CA SER A 88 4.83 1.11 -6.51
C SER A 88 4.96 -0.39 -6.27
N VAL A 89 5.51 -1.11 -7.25
CA VAL A 89 5.81 -2.52 -7.13
C VAL A 89 7.31 -2.68 -7.15
N VAL A 90 7.87 -3.17 -6.06
CA VAL A 90 9.30 -3.41 -5.93
C VAL A 90 9.61 -4.88 -6.18
N LYS A 91 10.76 -5.15 -6.81
CA LYS A 91 11.14 -6.50 -7.21
C LYS A 91 11.72 -7.33 -6.06
N ASN A 92 11.54 -6.91 -4.84
CA ASN A 92 12.01 -7.61 -3.66
C ASN A 92 10.88 -8.43 -3.07
N ASP A 93 11.03 -9.75 -3.07
CA ASP A 93 9.98 -10.68 -2.61
C ASP A 93 9.70 -10.56 -1.11
N VAL A 94 10.63 -10.00 -0.34
CA VAL A 94 10.47 -9.84 1.11
C VAL A 94 10.15 -8.40 1.50
N ALA A 95 9.92 -7.51 0.52
CA ALA A 95 9.54 -6.14 0.82
C ALA A 95 8.18 -6.10 1.50
N PRO A 96 8.03 -5.29 2.57
CA PRO A 96 6.76 -5.19 3.26
C PRO A 96 5.72 -4.42 2.45
N LEU A 97 4.44 -4.68 2.75
CA LEU A 97 3.35 -3.89 2.22
C LEU A 97 3.27 -2.59 3.01
N LEU A 98 3.44 -1.46 2.35
CA LEU A 98 3.46 -0.14 2.99
C LEU A 98 2.28 0.71 2.53
N LEU A 99 1.55 1.27 3.49
CA LEU A 99 0.51 2.26 3.23
C LEU A 99 1.13 3.64 3.43
N GLY A 100 1.46 4.30 2.32
CA GLY A 100 2.25 5.53 2.33
C GLY A 100 1.42 6.81 2.23
N GLN A 101 2.13 7.94 2.20
CA GLN A 101 1.57 9.29 2.25
C GLN A 101 0.58 9.58 1.12
N SER A 102 0.83 9.09 -0.10
CA SER A 102 -0.05 9.42 -1.22
C SER A 102 -1.48 8.92 -1.01
N ALA A 103 -1.63 7.75 -0.38
CA ALA A 103 -2.95 7.22 -0.04
C ALA A 103 -3.48 7.87 1.24
N LEU A 104 -2.65 7.97 2.27
CA LEU A 104 -3.07 8.52 3.57
C LEU A 104 -3.59 9.96 3.43
N ALA A 105 -2.92 10.78 2.62
CA ALA A 105 -3.35 12.15 2.37
C ALA A 105 -4.74 12.22 1.72
N ARG A 106 -5.06 11.26 0.85
CA ARG A 106 -6.37 11.22 0.20
C ARG A 106 -7.51 10.82 1.14
N PHE A 107 -7.19 10.13 2.24
CA PHE A 107 -8.18 9.85 3.28
C PHE A 107 -8.52 11.09 4.12
N GLY A 108 -7.69 12.13 4.04
CA GLY A 108 -7.91 13.38 4.77
C GLY A 108 -7.46 13.28 6.22
N LYS A 109 -8.35 13.64 7.13
CA LYS A 109 -8.04 13.59 8.56
C LYS A 109 -8.26 12.21 9.13
N PHE A 110 -7.34 11.78 9.98
CA PHE A 110 -7.48 10.53 10.72
C PHE A 110 -6.84 10.68 12.10
N THR A 111 -7.30 9.89 13.03
CA THR A 111 -6.78 9.84 14.40
C THR A 111 -6.22 8.45 14.66
N VAL A 112 -5.01 8.40 15.20
CA VAL A 112 -4.38 7.15 15.63
C VAL A 112 -4.44 7.07 17.14
N ASP A 113 -5.07 6.03 17.67
CA ASP A 113 -5.11 5.75 19.10
C ASP A 113 -4.28 4.51 19.38
N TYR A 114 -3.08 4.71 19.90
CA TYR A 114 -2.16 3.61 20.20
C TYR A 114 -2.62 2.79 21.41
N ASN A 115 -3.35 3.39 22.33
CA ASN A 115 -3.88 2.67 23.48
C ASN A 115 -5.02 1.74 23.11
N GLY A 116 -5.90 2.19 22.22
CA GLY A 116 -7.01 1.40 21.73
C GLY A 116 -6.72 0.59 20.49
N ASN A 117 -5.51 0.70 19.93
CA ASN A 117 -5.09 0.02 18.71
C ASN A 117 -6.02 0.31 17.53
N THR A 118 -6.47 1.55 17.40
CA THR A 118 -7.42 1.95 16.38
C THR A 118 -6.91 3.09 15.52
N ILE A 119 -7.42 3.14 14.29
CA ILE A 119 -7.29 4.28 13.40
C ILE A 119 -8.70 4.68 12.98
N THR A 120 -9.01 5.97 13.10
CA THR A 120 -10.34 6.51 12.80
C THR A 120 -10.21 7.60 11.75
N PHE A 121 -11.03 7.51 10.70
CA PHE A 121 -11.08 8.53 9.64
C PHE A 121 -12.26 9.47 9.92
N ASP A 122 -11.99 10.74 9.81
CA ASP A 122 -13.01 11.78 10.01
C ASP A 122 -13.86 12.00 8.75
#